data_53ec2f81eea92028dfe25c8c6e376a90
#
_entry.id   53ec2f81eea92028dfe25c8c6e376a90
#
_cell.length_a   1.000
_cell.length_b   1.000
_cell.length_c   1.000
_cell.angle_alpha   90.00
_cell.angle_beta   90.00
_cell.angle_gamma   90.00
#
_symmetry.space_group_name_H-M   'P 1'
#
loop_
_entity.id
_entity.type
_entity.pdbx_description
1 polymer ?
#
loop_
_entity_poly.entity_id
_entity_poly.type
_entity_poly.pdbx_seq_one_letter_code
_entity_poly.pdbx_strand_id
1 'polypeptide(L)'
;MHDQLTPQQREYQRYPFQQDIVIDNTIQCMSNNIGENGLSVSTLQSFVQNSIITVNIPFQGEKITVRAKVRYWQRGIGMGIEFIDLSDEQETKINRIIEHLQKSSLMS
;
A
#
# COMPACT_ATOMS: atom_id res chain seq x y z
N MET A 1 -3.94 -30.45 -6.01
CA MET A 1 -3.76 -29.84 -5.79
C MET A 1 -3.55 -29.09 -5.69
N HIS A 2 -3.42 -28.87 -5.55
CA HIS A 2 -3.21 -28.15 -5.45
C HIS A 2 -2.79 -27.30 -5.23
N ASP A 3 -2.06 -27.59 -5.53
CA ASP A 3 -1.59 -26.49 -5.32
C ASP A 3 -2.42 -25.56 -4.81
N GLN A 4 -2.18 -25.32 -4.03
CA GLN A 4 -3.13 -24.56 -3.40
C GLN A 4 -2.77 -23.18 -3.09
N LEU A 5 -1.73 -22.68 -3.67
CA LEU A 5 -1.44 -21.26 -3.59
C LEU A 5 -2.55 -20.53 -4.31
N THR A 6 -3.14 -19.53 -3.66
CA THR A 6 -4.11 -18.72 -4.33
C THR A 6 -3.40 -17.83 -5.34
N PRO A 7 -4.08 -17.43 -6.40
CA PRO A 7 -3.48 -16.51 -7.36
C PRO A 7 -3.01 -15.21 -6.72
N GLN A 8 -3.73 -14.74 -5.70
CA GLN A 8 -3.34 -13.51 -5.03
C GLN A 8 -1.98 -13.61 -4.37
N GLN A 9 -1.69 -14.77 -3.80
CA GLN A 9 -0.42 -14.92 -3.10
C GLN A 9 0.76 -14.88 -4.04
N ARG A 10 0.56 -15.28 -5.29
CA ARG A 10 1.64 -15.24 -6.27
C ARG A 10 1.70 -13.93 -7.03
N GLU A 11 0.55 -13.34 -7.30
CA GLU A 11 0.48 -12.16 -8.14
C GLU A 11 0.82 -10.89 -7.39
N TYR A 12 0.52 -10.86 -6.09
CA TYR A 12 0.60 -9.62 -5.33
C TYR A 12 1.73 -9.69 -4.35
N GLN A 13 2.92 -9.79 -4.90
CA GLN A 13 4.12 -9.79 -4.09
C GLN A 13 4.24 -8.47 -3.35
N ARG A 14 4.72 -8.53 -2.10
CA ARG A 14 4.82 -7.38 -1.24
C ARG A 14 6.30 -7.09 -0.96
N TYR A 15 6.60 -5.81 -0.80
CA TYR A 15 7.96 -5.37 -0.52
C TYR A 15 7.97 -4.47 0.69
N PRO A 16 8.97 -4.57 1.58
CA PRO A 16 9.08 -3.63 2.69
C PRO A 16 9.14 -2.20 2.16
N PHE A 17 8.36 -1.32 2.78
CA PHE A 17 8.26 0.05 2.33
C PHE A 17 7.81 0.89 3.50
N GLN A 18 8.75 1.54 4.19
CA GLN A 18 8.45 2.33 5.37
C GLN A 18 8.50 3.80 4.99
N GLN A 19 7.34 4.41 4.91
CA GLN A 19 7.19 5.81 4.57
C GLN A 19 6.10 6.42 5.41
N ASP A 20 6.30 7.69 5.77
CA ASP A 20 5.22 8.45 6.37
C ASP A 20 4.19 8.71 5.28
N ILE A 21 2.97 8.25 5.49
CA ILE A 21 1.88 8.50 4.56
C ILE A 21 0.83 9.33 5.29
N VAL A 22 -0.02 9.98 4.53
CA VAL A 22 -1.09 10.81 5.09
C VAL A 22 -2.42 10.33 4.53
N ILE A 23 -3.35 10.03 5.44
CA ILE A 23 -4.68 9.56 5.07
C ILE A 23 -5.66 10.70 5.24
N ASP A 24 -6.50 10.91 4.21
CA ASP A 24 -7.52 11.96 4.20
C ASP A 24 -6.95 13.32 4.55
N ASN A 25 -5.70 13.56 4.14
CA ASN A 25 -4.97 14.82 4.29
C ASN A 25 -4.71 15.24 5.73
N THR A 26 -5.05 14.41 6.71
CA THR A 26 -4.92 14.81 8.10
C THR A 26 -4.28 13.75 9.01
N ILE A 27 -4.38 12.48 8.66
CA ILE A 27 -3.96 11.41 9.56
C ILE A 27 -2.63 10.85 9.10
N GLN A 28 -1.59 11.06 9.91
CA GLN A 28 -0.26 10.54 9.61
C GLN A 28 -0.15 9.10 10.07
N CYS A 29 0.36 8.25 9.20
CA CYS A 29 0.58 6.84 9.49
C CYS A 29 1.89 6.42 8.87
N MET A 30 2.34 5.22 9.21
CA MET A 30 3.56 4.67 8.66
C MET A 30 3.21 3.43 7.85
N SER A 31 3.62 3.40 6.57
CA SER A 31 3.46 2.19 5.79
C SER A 31 4.47 1.13 6.23
N ASN A 32 4.14 -0.12 6.05
CA ASN A 32 5.04 -1.24 6.35
C ASN A 32 5.50 -1.95 5.10
N ASN A 33 4.59 -2.17 4.17
CA ASN A 33 4.94 -2.79 2.90
C ASN A 33 3.98 -2.35 1.82
N ILE A 34 4.37 -2.56 0.57
CA ILE A 34 3.60 -2.17 -0.60
C ILE A 34 3.59 -3.30 -1.61
N GLY A 35 2.49 -3.44 -2.30
CA GLY A 35 2.36 -4.28 -3.47
C GLY A 35 1.61 -3.53 -4.54
N GLU A 36 1.36 -4.19 -5.66
CA GLU A 36 0.65 -3.55 -6.76
C GLU A 36 -0.76 -3.14 -6.37
N ASN A 37 -1.35 -3.85 -5.40
CA ASN A 37 -2.74 -3.66 -5.02
C ASN A 37 -2.94 -2.77 -3.81
N GLY A 38 -1.92 -2.50 -3.02
CA GLY A 38 -2.15 -1.73 -1.82
C GLY A 38 -1.00 -1.71 -0.86
N LEU A 39 -1.31 -1.24 0.33
CA LEU A 39 -0.34 -1.03 1.41
C LEU A 39 -0.78 -1.73 2.67
N SER A 40 0.21 -2.11 3.46
CA SER A 40 -0.01 -2.45 4.87
C SER A 40 0.46 -1.25 5.69
N VAL A 41 -0.31 -0.84 6.66
CA VAL A 41 -0.12 0.43 7.36
C VAL A 41 -0.23 0.23 8.87
N SER A 42 0.69 0.85 9.61
CA SER A 42 0.60 0.92 11.06
C SER A 42 -0.18 2.18 11.44
N THR A 43 -1.18 2.04 12.29
CA THR A 43 -1.96 3.18 12.74
C THR A 43 -2.51 2.92 14.13
N LEU A 44 -2.55 3.98 14.93
CA LEU A 44 -3.18 3.93 16.25
C LEU A 44 -4.66 4.27 16.18
N GLN A 45 -5.09 4.84 15.06
CA GLN A 45 -6.47 5.25 14.88
C GLN A 45 -7.26 4.13 14.24
N SER A 46 -8.50 3.94 14.66
CA SER A 46 -9.32 2.89 14.07
C SER A 46 -9.97 3.38 12.79
N PHE A 47 -10.17 2.43 11.88
CA PHE A 47 -10.80 2.70 10.59
C PHE A 47 -11.87 1.65 10.32
N VAL A 48 -12.93 2.07 9.69
CA VAL A 48 -14.05 1.18 9.40
C VAL A 48 -13.74 0.37 8.14
N GLN A 49 -13.94 -0.94 8.25
CA GLN A 49 -13.73 -1.83 7.11
C GLN A 49 -14.62 -1.40 5.94
N ASN A 50 -14.05 -1.45 4.75
CA ASN A 50 -14.70 -1.09 3.49
C ASN A 50 -14.89 0.41 3.29
N SER A 51 -14.43 1.25 4.21
CA SER A 51 -14.49 2.68 3.97
C SER A 51 -13.46 3.08 2.90
N ILE A 52 -13.76 4.15 2.19
CA ILE A 52 -12.91 4.68 1.13
C ILE A 52 -12.12 5.84 1.70
N ILE A 53 -10.81 5.82 1.51
CA ILE A 53 -9.91 6.85 2.01
C ILE A 53 -9.03 7.35 0.87
N THR A 54 -8.43 8.50 1.07
CA THR A 54 -7.42 9.05 0.17
C THR A 54 -6.07 8.90 0.84
N VAL A 55 -5.08 8.46 0.10
CA VAL A 55 -3.74 8.20 0.65
C VAL A 55 -2.73 9.00 -0.14
N ASN A 56 -1.91 9.77 0.58
CA ASN A 56 -0.78 10.49 0.00
C ASN A 56 0.49 9.74 0.35
N ILE A 57 1.21 9.31 -0.67
CA ILE A 57 2.42 8.49 -0.54
C ILE A 57 3.59 9.29 -1.07
N PRO A 58 4.55 9.69 -0.22
CA PRO A 58 5.74 10.39 -0.71
C PRO A 58 6.72 9.38 -1.29
N PHE A 59 7.34 9.74 -2.40
CA PHE A 59 8.35 8.89 -3.01
C PHE A 59 9.24 9.73 -3.91
N GLN A 60 10.54 9.78 -3.57
CA GLN A 60 11.56 10.44 -4.39
C GLN A 60 11.18 11.88 -4.77
N GLY A 61 10.77 12.64 -3.78
CA GLY A 61 10.46 14.06 -3.98
C GLY A 61 9.09 14.33 -4.57
N GLU A 62 8.33 13.28 -4.87
CA GLU A 62 6.98 13.42 -5.37
C GLU A 62 5.98 12.93 -4.33
N LYS A 63 4.74 13.28 -4.53
CA LYS A 63 3.65 12.81 -3.71
C LYS A 63 2.61 12.15 -4.62
N ILE A 64 2.31 10.90 -4.34
CA ILE A 64 1.33 10.16 -5.11
C ILE A 64 0.05 10.11 -4.30
N THR A 65 -1.04 10.60 -4.85
CA THR A 65 -2.34 10.61 -4.18
C THR A 65 -3.23 9.58 -4.85
N VAL A 66 -3.72 8.63 -4.06
CA VAL A 66 -4.57 7.57 -4.59
C VAL A 66 -5.75 7.34 -3.65
N ARG A 67 -6.81 6.76 -4.21
CA ARG A 67 -7.94 6.30 -3.40
C ARG A 67 -7.73 4.86 -3.02
N ALA A 68 -8.20 4.50 -1.84
CA ALA A 68 -8.04 3.14 -1.35
C ALA A 68 -9.23 2.74 -0.49
N LYS A 69 -9.41 1.43 -0.36
CA LYS A 69 -10.46 0.86 0.47
C LYS A 69 -9.80 0.15 1.64
N VAL A 70 -10.31 0.39 2.86
CA VAL A 70 -9.83 -0.31 4.05
C VAL A 70 -10.32 -1.75 3.98
N ARG A 71 -9.39 -2.69 3.85
CA ARG A 71 -9.75 -4.11 3.76
C ARG A 71 -9.91 -4.73 5.14
N TYR A 72 -9.04 -4.35 6.05
CA TYR A 72 -9.14 -4.78 7.44
C TYR A 72 -8.45 -3.75 8.32
N TRP A 73 -8.84 -3.75 9.58
CA TRP A 73 -8.17 -2.98 10.63
C TRP A 73 -8.16 -3.85 11.87
N GLN A 74 -7.01 -3.89 12.55
CA GLN A 74 -6.88 -4.70 13.75
C GLN A 74 -6.06 -3.93 14.78
N ARG A 75 -6.64 -3.79 15.97
CA ARG A 75 -5.99 -3.03 17.04
C ARG A 75 -4.62 -3.62 17.33
N GLY A 76 -3.61 -2.74 17.44
CA GLY A 76 -2.25 -3.15 17.78
C GLY A 76 -1.47 -3.70 16.63
N ILE A 77 -2.11 -3.93 15.48
CA ILE A 77 -1.44 -4.46 14.30
C ILE A 77 -1.43 -3.44 13.16
N GLY A 78 -2.58 -2.83 12.89
CA GLY A 78 -2.68 -1.86 11.80
C GLY A 78 -3.79 -2.21 10.85
N MET A 79 -3.62 -1.81 9.58
CA MET A 79 -4.66 -2.06 8.59
C MET A 79 -4.05 -2.38 7.24
N GLY A 80 -4.82 -3.06 6.41
CA GLY A 80 -4.49 -3.27 5.03
C GLY A 80 -5.43 -2.44 4.18
N ILE A 81 -4.88 -1.74 3.19
CA ILE A 81 -5.68 -0.93 2.28
C ILE A 81 -5.42 -1.37 0.85
N GLU A 82 -6.45 -1.32 0.05
CA GLU A 82 -6.42 -1.73 -1.35
C GLU A 82 -6.62 -0.50 -2.21
N PHE A 83 -5.69 -0.25 -3.15
CA PHE A 83 -5.85 0.85 -4.09
C PHE A 83 -7.07 0.60 -4.97
N ILE A 84 -7.83 1.67 -5.24
CA ILE A 84 -9.01 1.57 -6.11
C ILE A 84 -8.99 2.72 -7.10
N ASP A 85 -9.62 2.48 -8.25
CA ASP A 85 -9.85 3.53 -9.25
C ASP A 85 -8.57 4.22 -9.68
N LEU A 86 -7.48 3.46 -9.83
CA LEU A 86 -6.21 4.04 -10.23
C LEU A 86 -6.25 4.47 -11.70
N SER A 87 -5.79 5.69 -11.95
CA SER A 87 -5.55 6.13 -13.32
C SER A 87 -4.28 5.47 -13.84
N ASP A 88 -4.07 5.54 -15.16
CA ASP A 88 -2.84 5.02 -15.75
C ASP A 88 -1.61 5.69 -15.14
N GLU A 89 -1.70 6.99 -14.89
CA GLU A 89 -0.58 7.72 -14.29
C GLU A 89 -0.31 7.23 -12.87
N GLN A 90 -1.36 7.01 -12.09
CA GLN A 90 -1.19 6.51 -10.73
C GLN A 90 -0.60 5.11 -10.73
N GLU A 91 -1.09 4.24 -11.63
CA GLU A 91 -0.51 2.90 -11.75
C GLU A 91 0.96 2.96 -12.10
N THR A 92 1.32 3.84 -13.03
CA THR A 92 2.72 3.98 -13.44
C THR A 92 3.58 4.39 -12.25
N LYS A 93 3.10 5.32 -11.45
CA LYS A 93 3.86 5.78 -10.29
C LYS A 93 3.99 4.68 -9.23
N ILE A 94 2.92 3.94 -8.98
CA ILE A 94 3.00 2.81 -8.05
C ILE A 94 4.02 1.78 -8.55
N ASN A 95 3.99 1.49 -9.84
CA ASN A 95 4.93 0.52 -10.41
C ASN A 95 6.38 1.00 -10.31
N ARG A 96 6.62 2.30 -10.39
CA ARG A 96 7.97 2.83 -10.19
C ARG A 96 8.47 2.58 -8.77
N ILE A 97 7.60 2.74 -7.79
CA ILE A 97 7.97 2.42 -6.40
C ILE A 97 8.39 0.97 -6.31
N ILE A 98 7.57 0.09 -6.86
CA ILE A 98 7.80 -1.35 -6.78
C ILE A 98 9.08 -1.73 -7.50
N GLU A 99 9.32 -1.18 -8.70
CA GLU A 99 10.56 -1.44 -9.43
C GLU A 99 11.78 -0.99 -8.64
N HIS A 100 11.69 0.18 -8.03
CA HIS A 100 12.79 0.68 -7.20
C HIS A 100 13.08 -0.28 -6.06
N LEU A 101 12.05 -0.76 -5.39
CA LEU A 101 12.22 -1.69 -4.27
C LEU A 101 12.76 -3.03 -4.72
N GLN A 102 12.34 -3.51 -5.89
CA GLN A 102 12.88 -4.74 -6.46
C GLN A 102 14.38 -4.61 -6.72
N LYS A 103 14.78 -3.51 -7.32
CA LYS A 103 16.20 -3.30 -7.61
C LYS A 103 17.02 -3.19 -6.33
N SER A 104 16.52 -2.48 -5.35
CA SER A 104 17.21 -2.36 -4.08
C SER A 104 17.37 -3.71 -3.41
N SER A 105 16.35 -4.54 -3.49
CA SER A 105 16.40 -5.87 -2.91
C SER A 105 17.44 -6.74 -3.60
N LEU A 106 17.54 -6.63 -4.92
CA LEU A 106 18.50 -7.43 -5.67
C LEU A 106 19.95 -6.99 -5.43
N MET A 107 20.14 -5.74 -5.07
CA MET A 107 21.49 -5.20 -4.89
C MET A 107 21.99 -5.33 -3.46
N SER A 108 21.19 -5.75 -2.55
CA SER A 108 21.61 -5.87 -1.14
C SER A 108 22.14 -7.25 -0.76
#